data_ce47a3e99e6ccf59c39fe7ed00245885
#
_entry.id   ce47a3e99e6ccf59c39fe7ed00245885
#
_cell.length_a   1.000
_cell.length_b   1.000
_cell.length_c   1.000
_cell.angle_alpha   90.00
_cell.angle_beta   90.00
_cell.angle_gamma   90.00
#
_symmetry.space_group_name_H-M   'P 1'
#
loop_
_entity.id
_entity.type
_entity.pdbx_description
1 polymer ?
#
loop_
_entity_poly.entity_id
_entity_poly.type
_entity_poly.pdbx_seq_one_letter_code
_entity_poly.pdbx_strand_id
1 'polypeptide(L)'
;DFQMFEKDLPGKNTTGWGTPADQIGSVPLEVCQTINGSWGFNLQDRKHKTDKELIHYLIKAAGYGSNLLLNVGPMPNGKIQPKHKASLKTMGAWLKDHGDTIYGTQKGPIPPNDDFVSTQKGKSVFVHLLNPNVKVIHVDEVLVRIKGIYDMTTNTKLPYRNDGFGLSIDVSKIDKDAIDTIIRIELR
;
A
#
# COMPACT_ATOMS: atom_id res chain seq x y z
N ASP A 1 -21.70 9.45 1.90
CA ASP A 1 -20.83 9.89 3.00
C ASP A 1 -19.55 9.06 2.98
N PHE A 2 -18.42 9.64 3.41
CA PHE A 2 -17.12 8.99 3.57
C PHE A 2 -16.37 9.65 4.73
N GLN A 3 -15.37 8.96 5.28
CA GLN A 3 -14.51 9.49 6.33
C GLN A 3 -13.13 9.82 5.75
N MET A 4 -12.65 11.04 5.98
CA MET A 4 -11.39 11.53 5.46
C MET A 4 -10.32 11.60 6.54
N PHE A 5 -9.08 11.32 6.15
CA PHE A 5 -7.89 11.38 6.99
C PHE A 5 -6.84 12.28 6.32
N GLU A 6 -6.28 13.21 7.07
CA GLU A 6 -5.22 14.09 6.55
C GLU A 6 -3.84 13.53 6.90
N LYS A 7 -3.09 13.11 5.88
CA LYS A 7 -1.71 12.59 5.97
C LYS A 7 -1.50 11.35 6.82
N ASP A 8 -2.36 11.06 7.78
CA ASP A 8 -2.32 9.83 8.55
C ASP A 8 -3.19 8.74 7.89
N LEU A 9 -2.71 7.51 7.93
CA LEU A 9 -3.50 6.35 7.52
C LEU A 9 -4.60 6.07 8.56
N PRO A 10 -5.73 5.45 8.17
CA PRO A 10 -6.78 5.10 9.12
C PRO A 10 -6.25 4.35 10.35
N GLY A 11 -6.57 4.83 11.54
CA GLY A 11 -6.10 4.26 12.81
C GLY A 11 -4.66 4.60 13.20
N LYS A 12 -4.00 5.48 12.45
CA LYS A 12 -2.70 6.05 12.81
C LYS A 12 -2.87 7.50 13.27
N ASN A 13 -1.98 7.95 14.14
CA ASN A 13 -1.93 9.33 14.59
C ASN A 13 -0.46 9.76 14.73
N THR A 14 0.18 9.99 13.60
CA THR A 14 1.59 10.44 13.54
C THR A 14 1.72 11.96 13.43
N THR A 15 0.66 12.64 12.98
CA THR A 15 0.63 14.09 12.81
C THR A 15 0.00 14.83 14.01
N GLY A 16 -0.66 14.09 14.92
CA GLY A 16 -1.46 14.65 16.01
C GLY A 16 -2.92 14.96 15.62
N TRP A 17 -3.27 14.79 14.34
CA TRP A 17 -4.63 15.01 13.78
C TRP A 17 -5.28 13.71 13.34
N GLY A 18 -4.64 12.58 13.60
CA GLY A 18 -5.14 11.27 13.20
C GLY A 18 -6.37 10.85 14.00
N THR A 19 -7.16 9.96 13.41
CA THR A 19 -8.34 9.38 14.03
C THR A 19 -7.97 8.03 14.65
N PRO A 20 -8.23 7.82 15.95
CA PRO A 20 -8.02 6.52 16.61
C PRO A 20 -8.78 5.39 15.91
N ALA A 21 -8.26 4.17 16.04
CA ALA A 21 -8.82 3.01 15.34
C ALA A 21 -10.26 2.68 15.75
N ASP A 22 -10.64 2.95 16.98
CA ASP A 22 -11.99 2.78 17.53
C ASP A 22 -13.01 3.82 17.03
N GLN A 23 -12.54 4.88 16.39
CA GLN A 23 -13.37 5.94 15.79
C GLN A 23 -13.50 5.82 14.27
N ILE A 24 -12.94 4.77 13.66
CA ILE A 24 -13.10 4.51 12.23
C ILE A 24 -14.50 3.96 11.98
N GLY A 25 -15.28 4.67 11.15
CA GLY A 25 -16.63 4.26 10.77
C GLY A 25 -16.65 3.15 9.72
N SER A 26 -17.86 2.69 9.40
CA SER A 26 -18.10 1.67 8.35
C SER A 26 -18.31 2.26 6.95
N VAL A 27 -18.16 3.58 6.79
CA VAL A 27 -18.28 4.27 5.51
C VAL A 27 -16.97 4.15 4.70
N PRO A 28 -16.99 4.43 3.38
CA PRO A 28 -15.76 4.50 2.60
C PRO A 28 -14.73 5.45 3.23
N LEU A 29 -13.47 5.05 3.20
CA LEU A 29 -12.37 5.82 3.78
C LEU A 29 -11.55 6.46 2.66
N GLU A 30 -11.08 7.69 2.88
CA GLU A 30 -10.17 8.39 2.00
C GLU A 30 -9.05 9.07 2.81
N VAL A 31 -7.82 8.88 2.39
CA VAL A 31 -6.68 9.60 2.95
C VAL A 31 -6.14 10.59 1.93
N CYS A 32 -5.94 11.84 2.32
CA CYS A 32 -5.30 12.83 1.47
C CYS A 32 -3.83 13.02 1.84
N GLN A 33 -2.98 13.16 0.82
CA GLN A 33 -1.53 13.35 0.96
C GLN A 33 -1.01 14.32 -0.10
N THR A 34 0.13 14.94 0.16
CA THR A 34 0.83 15.83 -0.76
C THR A 34 2.09 15.16 -1.34
N ILE A 35 2.49 15.55 -2.56
CA ILE A 35 3.77 15.10 -3.14
C ILE A 35 4.96 15.76 -2.44
N ASN A 36 4.78 17.01 -1.97
CA ASN A 36 5.75 17.77 -1.18
C ASN A 36 5.16 18.11 0.21
N GLY A 37 5.68 19.13 0.91
CA GLY A 37 5.19 19.52 2.22
C GLY A 37 3.92 20.36 2.20
N SER A 38 3.69 21.09 1.10
CA SER A 38 2.63 22.09 0.97
C SER A 38 1.43 21.58 0.19
N TRP A 39 0.23 21.98 0.60
CA TRP A 39 -1.02 21.71 -0.14
C TRP A 39 -1.11 22.52 -1.44
N GLY A 40 -0.74 23.80 -1.37
CA GLY A 40 -0.68 24.70 -2.52
C GLY A 40 0.73 24.78 -3.11
N PHE A 41 0.85 25.57 -4.20
CA PHE A 41 2.13 25.89 -4.80
C PHE A 41 3.00 26.72 -3.84
N ASN A 42 4.23 26.27 -3.61
CA ASN A 42 5.20 26.97 -2.79
C ASN A 42 6.60 26.83 -3.39
N LEU A 43 7.18 27.92 -3.86
CA LEU A 43 8.51 27.96 -4.46
C LEU A 43 9.64 27.55 -3.50
N GLN A 44 9.44 27.72 -2.20
CA GLN A 44 10.44 27.40 -1.17
C GLN A 44 10.36 25.94 -0.73
N ASP A 45 9.24 25.26 -0.99
CA ASP A 45 9.06 23.85 -0.64
C ASP A 45 9.73 22.94 -1.68
N ARG A 46 10.98 22.60 -1.40
CA ARG A 46 11.81 21.76 -2.25
C ARG A 46 11.87 20.30 -1.78
N LYS A 47 11.26 19.97 -0.65
CA LYS A 47 11.22 18.60 -0.10
C LYS A 47 10.09 17.83 -0.74
N HIS A 48 10.41 17.07 -1.78
CA HIS A 48 9.45 16.17 -2.44
C HIS A 48 9.66 14.75 -1.92
N LYS A 49 8.56 14.04 -1.74
CA LYS A 49 8.60 12.60 -1.53
C LYS A 49 9.22 11.92 -2.76
N THR A 50 9.96 10.86 -2.53
CA THR A 50 10.47 10.00 -3.60
C THR A 50 9.31 9.23 -4.25
N ASP A 51 9.52 8.75 -5.47
CA ASP A 51 8.51 7.94 -6.16
C ASP A 51 8.20 6.65 -5.37
N LYS A 52 9.21 6.06 -4.72
CA LYS A 52 9.04 4.93 -3.81
C LYS A 52 8.12 5.28 -2.62
N GLU A 53 8.35 6.41 -1.95
CA GLU A 53 7.50 6.84 -0.82
C GLU A 53 6.05 7.07 -1.25
N LEU A 54 5.84 7.63 -2.45
CA LEU A 54 4.49 7.87 -2.98
C LEU A 54 3.77 6.55 -3.34
N ILE A 55 4.47 5.61 -3.97
CA ILE A 55 3.93 4.28 -4.29
C ILE A 55 3.65 3.51 -3.00
N HIS A 56 4.58 3.51 -2.03
CA HIS A 56 4.35 2.89 -0.72
C HIS A 56 3.16 3.50 0.01
N TYR A 57 2.95 4.81 -0.12
CA TYR A 57 1.80 5.46 0.50
C TYR A 57 0.48 5.01 -0.14
N LEU A 58 0.44 4.88 -1.47
CA LEU A 58 -0.72 4.33 -2.20
C LEU A 58 -1.02 2.89 -1.77
N ILE A 59 0.01 2.04 -1.72
CA ILE A 59 -0.11 0.64 -1.30
C ILE A 59 -0.62 0.56 0.15
N LYS A 60 -0.05 1.36 1.05
CA LYS A 60 -0.48 1.43 2.44
C LYS A 60 -1.93 1.93 2.56
N ALA A 61 -2.33 2.96 1.82
CA ALA A 61 -3.71 3.42 1.82
C ALA A 61 -4.67 2.28 1.46
N ALA A 62 -4.41 1.55 0.38
CA ALA A 62 -5.21 0.39 -0.03
C ALA A 62 -5.21 -0.72 1.03
N GLY A 63 -4.07 -1.06 1.61
CA GLY A 63 -3.94 -2.07 2.67
C GLY A 63 -4.64 -1.68 3.98
N TYR A 64 -4.83 -0.39 4.24
CA TYR A 64 -5.66 0.12 5.34
C TYR A 64 -7.14 0.29 4.97
N GLY A 65 -7.53 -0.09 3.74
CA GLY A 65 -8.92 -0.03 3.27
C GLY A 65 -9.37 1.38 2.89
N SER A 66 -8.45 2.24 2.48
CA SER A 66 -8.70 3.64 2.16
C SER A 66 -8.34 3.96 0.72
N ASN A 67 -9.09 4.84 0.08
CA ASN A 67 -8.69 5.50 -1.16
C ASN A 67 -7.57 6.52 -0.88
N LEU A 68 -6.74 6.79 -1.88
CA LEU A 68 -5.75 7.86 -1.83
C LEU A 68 -6.16 9.03 -2.71
N LEU A 69 -6.29 10.22 -2.12
CA LEU A 69 -6.33 11.49 -2.81
C LEU A 69 -4.92 12.11 -2.76
N LEU A 70 -4.18 12.03 -3.87
CA LEU A 70 -2.84 12.62 -3.96
C LEU A 70 -2.92 14.04 -4.52
N ASN A 71 -2.66 15.02 -3.67
CA ASN A 71 -2.76 16.44 -4.02
C ASN A 71 -1.54 16.93 -4.80
N VAL A 72 -1.81 17.80 -5.76
CA VAL A 72 -0.81 18.63 -6.46
C VAL A 72 -1.13 20.10 -6.25
N GLY A 73 -0.11 20.93 -6.06
CA GLY A 73 -0.26 22.38 -5.98
C GLY A 73 0.02 23.01 -7.36
N PRO A 74 -1.00 23.42 -8.14
CA PRO A 74 -0.78 24.07 -9.43
C PRO A 74 0.00 25.36 -9.29
N MET A 75 0.90 25.61 -10.25
CA MET A 75 1.62 26.89 -10.38
C MET A 75 0.66 28.04 -10.71
N PRO A 76 1.06 29.32 -10.55
CA PRO A 76 0.21 30.48 -10.86
C PRO A 76 -0.32 30.50 -12.31
N ASN A 77 0.36 29.82 -13.24
CA ASN A 77 -0.08 29.68 -14.64
C ASN A 77 -1.04 28.49 -14.86
N GLY A 78 -1.54 27.87 -13.79
CA GLY A 78 -2.45 26.72 -13.83
C GLY A 78 -1.81 25.36 -14.17
N LYS A 79 -0.51 25.32 -14.43
CA LYS A 79 0.18 24.07 -14.80
C LYS A 79 0.66 23.32 -13.55
N ILE A 80 0.64 21.97 -13.61
CA ILE A 80 1.25 21.13 -12.58
C ILE A 80 2.77 21.22 -12.72
N GLN A 81 3.45 21.30 -11.57
CA GLN A 81 4.92 21.35 -11.50
C GLN A 81 5.56 20.16 -12.25
N PRO A 82 6.65 20.37 -13.02
CA PRO A 82 7.28 19.29 -13.79
C PRO A 82 7.66 18.08 -12.94
N LYS A 83 8.14 18.31 -11.71
CA LYS A 83 8.52 17.24 -10.79
C LYS A 83 7.31 16.43 -10.33
N HIS A 84 6.19 17.07 -9.97
CA HIS A 84 4.95 16.38 -9.62
C HIS A 84 4.44 15.54 -10.80
N LYS A 85 4.48 16.12 -12.00
CA LYS A 85 4.10 15.39 -13.23
C LYS A 85 4.98 14.17 -13.49
N ALA A 86 6.29 14.26 -13.21
CA ALA A 86 7.21 13.13 -13.34
C ALA A 86 6.84 12.01 -12.33
N SER A 87 6.66 12.34 -11.05
CA SER A 87 6.26 11.36 -10.02
C SER A 87 4.91 10.69 -10.33
N LEU A 88 3.91 11.47 -10.80
CA LEU A 88 2.63 10.89 -11.22
C LEU A 88 2.77 9.93 -12.41
N LYS A 89 3.69 10.21 -13.35
CA LYS A 89 3.98 9.28 -14.45
C LYS A 89 4.63 7.99 -13.97
N THR A 90 5.57 8.07 -13.01
CA THR A 90 6.20 6.89 -12.40
C THR A 90 5.16 6.04 -11.66
N MET A 91 4.29 6.66 -10.86
CA MET A 91 3.20 5.96 -10.20
C MET A 91 2.24 5.32 -11.22
N GLY A 92 1.92 6.03 -12.32
CA GLY A 92 1.08 5.50 -13.39
C GLY A 92 1.71 4.31 -14.12
N ALA A 93 3.03 4.32 -14.31
CA ALA A 93 3.76 3.18 -14.88
C ALA A 93 3.71 1.96 -13.94
N TRP A 94 3.97 2.15 -12.63
CA TRP A 94 3.85 1.09 -11.64
C TRP A 94 2.43 0.51 -11.59
N LEU A 95 1.41 1.37 -11.61
CA LEU A 95 0.00 0.95 -11.61
C LEU A 95 -0.41 0.22 -12.89
N LYS A 96 0.23 0.49 -14.03
CA LYS A 96 -0.03 -0.26 -15.26
C LYS A 96 0.32 -1.74 -15.10
N ASP A 97 1.37 -2.04 -14.36
CA ASP A 97 1.86 -3.41 -14.18
C ASP A 97 1.24 -4.08 -12.93
N HIS A 98 0.88 -3.30 -11.91
CA HIS A 98 0.46 -3.81 -10.60
C HIS A 98 -0.94 -3.34 -10.17
N GLY A 99 -1.66 -2.62 -11.00
CA GLY A 99 -2.96 -2.02 -10.66
C GLY A 99 -4.02 -3.02 -10.22
N ASP A 100 -3.96 -4.27 -10.66
CA ASP A 100 -4.89 -5.32 -10.22
C ASP A 100 -4.79 -5.64 -8.72
N THR A 101 -3.66 -5.30 -8.09
CA THR A 101 -3.44 -5.46 -6.65
C THR A 101 -3.94 -4.29 -5.83
N ILE A 102 -4.38 -3.20 -6.50
CA ILE A 102 -4.87 -1.95 -5.91
C ILE A 102 -6.32 -1.68 -6.32
N TYR A 103 -6.60 -1.67 -7.64
CA TYR A 103 -7.93 -1.30 -8.15
C TYR A 103 -8.98 -2.39 -7.92
N GLY A 104 -10.11 -1.98 -7.33
CA GLY A 104 -11.20 -2.89 -7.02
C GLY A 104 -10.86 -3.90 -5.93
N THR A 105 -9.84 -3.61 -5.14
CA THR A 105 -9.51 -4.38 -3.93
C THR A 105 -10.18 -3.78 -2.70
N GLN A 106 -10.17 -4.54 -1.64
CA GLN A 106 -10.48 -4.11 -0.28
C GLN A 106 -9.28 -4.44 0.63
N LYS A 107 -9.30 -3.93 1.85
CA LYS A 107 -8.32 -4.31 2.87
C LYS A 107 -8.20 -5.83 2.94
N GLY A 108 -6.98 -6.33 2.88
CA GLY A 108 -6.72 -7.78 2.98
C GLY A 108 -6.85 -8.30 4.42
N PRO A 109 -6.91 -9.62 4.58
CA PRO A 109 -7.08 -10.27 5.88
C PRO A 109 -5.82 -10.25 6.75
N ILE A 110 -4.65 -9.97 6.16
CA ILE A 110 -3.38 -9.92 6.90
C ILE A 110 -3.23 -8.50 7.48
N PRO A 111 -3.13 -8.35 8.81
CA PRO A 111 -2.98 -7.04 9.43
C PRO A 111 -1.76 -6.28 8.91
N PRO A 112 -1.90 -4.98 8.59
CA PRO A 112 -0.79 -4.18 8.10
C PRO A 112 0.23 -3.89 9.19
N ASN A 113 1.52 -3.89 8.82
CA ASN A 113 2.63 -3.44 9.66
C ASN A 113 3.61 -2.60 8.83
N ASP A 114 4.79 -2.31 9.37
CA ASP A 114 5.78 -1.47 8.69
C ASP A 114 6.47 -2.20 7.52
N ASP A 115 6.52 -3.53 7.56
CA ASP A 115 7.21 -4.36 6.58
C ASP A 115 6.31 -4.75 5.40
N PHE A 116 5.02 -4.93 5.65
CA PHE A 116 4.06 -5.34 4.62
C PHE A 116 2.62 -4.90 4.93
N VAL A 117 1.82 -4.86 3.89
CA VAL A 117 0.37 -4.70 3.97
C VAL A 117 -0.31 -5.70 3.03
N SER A 118 -1.60 -5.93 3.19
CA SER A 118 -2.34 -6.79 2.28
C SER A 118 -3.59 -6.13 1.72
N THR A 119 -3.88 -6.46 0.46
CA THR A 119 -5.14 -6.16 -0.22
C THR A 119 -5.80 -7.45 -0.66
N GLN A 120 -7.10 -7.42 -0.95
CA GLN A 120 -7.83 -8.59 -1.42
C GLN A 120 -8.80 -8.26 -2.55
N LYS A 121 -8.82 -9.11 -3.57
CA LYS A 121 -9.78 -9.06 -4.69
C LYS A 121 -10.33 -10.47 -4.92
N GLY A 122 -11.58 -10.67 -4.57
CA GLY A 122 -12.19 -12.00 -4.62
C GLY A 122 -11.44 -13.04 -3.80
N LYS A 123 -10.94 -14.08 -4.46
CA LYS A 123 -10.17 -15.18 -3.83
C LYS A 123 -8.65 -14.94 -3.82
N SER A 124 -8.17 -13.81 -4.30
CA SER A 124 -6.75 -13.46 -4.31
C SER A 124 -6.45 -12.44 -3.22
N VAL A 125 -5.50 -12.79 -2.35
CA VAL A 125 -4.90 -11.86 -1.38
C VAL A 125 -3.51 -11.49 -1.89
N PHE A 126 -3.23 -10.20 -1.96
CA PHE A 126 -1.94 -9.68 -2.37
C PHE A 126 -1.22 -9.12 -1.14
N VAL A 127 -0.06 -9.66 -0.82
CA VAL A 127 0.81 -9.17 0.24
C VAL A 127 1.90 -8.35 -0.41
N HIS A 128 1.89 -7.07 -0.15
CA HIS A 128 2.87 -6.09 -0.61
C HIS A 128 4.01 -6.00 0.40
N LEU A 129 5.18 -6.49 0.04
CA LEU A 129 6.37 -6.50 0.87
C LEU A 129 7.16 -5.22 0.65
N LEU A 130 7.03 -4.28 1.56
CA LEU A 130 7.60 -2.93 1.47
C LEU A 130 9.05 -2.87 1.99
N ASN A 131 9.42 -3.83 2.85
CA ASN A 131 10.78 -3.97 3.36
C ASN A 131 11.48 -5.16 2.67
N PRO A 132 12.46 -4.94 1.78
CA PRO A 132 13.13 -6.01 1.05
C PRO A 132 13.99 -6.92 1.94
N ASN A 133 14.28 -6.53 3.19
CA ASN A 133 15.11 -7.33 4.10
C ASN A 133 14.33 -8.46 4.79
N VAL A 134 13.02 -8.48 4.70
CA VAL A 134 12.18 -9.55 5.28
C VAL A 134 12.48 -10.87 4.59
N LYS A 135 12.77 -11.91 5.37
CA LYS A 135 13.02 -13.27 4.89
C LYS A 135 11.83 -14.20 5.08
N VAL A 136 11.00 -13.91 6.08
CA VAL A 136 9.79 -14.66 6.39
C VAL A 136 8.69 -13.66 6.70
N ILE A 137 7.56 -13.78 6.02
CA ILE A 137 6.32 -13.10 6.40
C ILE A 137 5.64 -13.99 7.44
N HIS A 138 5.45 -13.49 8.64
CA HIS A 138 4.75 -14.20 9.70
C HIS A 138 3.55 -13.39 10.17
N VAL A 139 2.41 -14.08 10.32
CA VAL A 139 1.18 -13.54 10.87
C VAL A 139 0.58 -14.58 11.83
N ASP A 140 0.14 -14.12 13.00
CA ASP A 140 -0.42 -14.99 14.05
C ASP A 140 -1.80 -15.55 13.67
N GLU A 141 -2.37 -15.08 12.56
CA GLU A 141 -3.66 -15.52 12.07
C GLU A 141 -3.52 -16.65 11.04
N VAL A 142 -4.34 -17.68 11.20
CA VAL A 142 -4.43 -18.78 10.24
C VAL A 142 -5.37 -18.38 9.11
N LEU A 143 -4.86 -18.29 7.89
CA LEU A 143 -5.71 -18.12 6.72
C LEU A 143 -6.35 -19.45 6.37
N VAL A 144 -7.67 -19.50 6.44
CA VAL A 144 -8.41 -20.71 6.05
C VAL A 144 -8.41 -20.90 4.53
N ARG A 145 -8.23 -22.18 4.09
CA ARG A 145 -8.41 -22.60 2.69
C ARG A 145 -7.41 -22.02 1.68
N ILE A 146 -6.13 -21.90 2.04
CA ILE A 146 -5.08 -21.58 1.08
C ILE A 146 -5.00 -22.68 0.02
N LYS A 147 -5.08 -22.29 -1.26
CA LYS A 147 -4.82 -23.17 -2.42
C LYS A 147 -3.33 -23.16 -2.79
N GLY A 148 -2.71 -21.99 -2.73
CA GLY A 148 -1.29 -21.81 -3.01
C GLY A 148 -0.82 -20.38 -2.74
N ILE A 149 0.48 -20.23 -2.61
CA ILE A 149 1.16 -18.95 -2.42
C ILE A 149 2.24 -18.82 -3.47
N TYR A 150 2.32 -17.68 -4.13
CA TYR A 150 3.18 -17.45 -5.28
C TYR A 150 3.86 -16.09 -5.22
N ASP A 151 5.09 -16.02 -5.66
CA ASP A 151 5.70 -14.78 -6.10
C ASP A 151 4.95 -14.28 -7.34
N MET A 152 4.40 -13.07 -7.30
CA MET A 152 3.55 -12.58 -8.38
C MET A 152 4.34 -12.30 -9.67
N THR A 153 5.61 -11.91 -9.57
CA THR A 153 6.46 -11.58 -10.72
C THR A 153 6.84 -12.83 -11.51
N THR A 154 7.31 -13.87 -10.83
CA THR A 154 7.81 -15.08 -11.47
C THR A 154 6.77 -16.20 -11.55
N ASN A 155 5.66 -16.05 -10.85
CA ASN A 155 4.65 -17.09 -10.60
C ASN A 155 5.23 -18.37 -9.93
N THR A 156 6.37 -18.22 -9.27
CA THR A 156 7.00 -19.32 -8.53
C THR A 156 6.23 -19.59 -7.24
N LYS A 157 5.93 -20.88 -6.99
CA LYS A 157 5.26 -21.28 -5.76
C LYS A 157 6.20 -21.15 -4.56
N LEU A 158 5.73 -20.52 -3.50
CA LEU A 158 6.50 -20.26 -2.29
C LEU A 158 6.22 -21.29 -1.21
N PRO A 159 7.25 -21.71 -0.45
CA PRO A 159 7.06 -22.52 0.75
C PRO A 159 6.32 -21.73 1.82
N TYR A 160 5.36 -22.37 2.46
CA TYR A 160 4.64 -21.79 3.58
C TYR A 160 4.22 -22.83 4.60
N ARG A 161 4.00 -22.39 5.83
CA ARG A 161 3.39 -23.14 6.92
C ARG A 161 2.14 -22.38 7.38
N ASN A 162 1.04 -23.08 7.54
CA ASN A 162 -0.22 -22.51 8.00
C ASN A 162 -0.86 -23.53 8.96
N ASP A 163 -0.69 -23.31 10.23
CA ASP A 163 -1.10 -24.23 11.30
C ASP A 163 -1.63 -23.45 12.51
N GLY A 164 -1.77 -24.11 13.65
CA GLY A 164 -2.29 -23.50 14.88
C GLY A 164 -1.46 -22.35 15.45
N PHE A 165 -0.28 -22.06 14.88
CA PHE A 165 0.60 -20.94 15.26
C PHE A 165 0.56 -19.80 14.25
N GLY A 166 -0.29 -19.87 13.21
CA GLY A 166 -0.45 -18.83 12.21
C GLY A 166 0.08 -19.21 10.83
N LEU A 167 0.25 -18.20 9.97
CA LEU A 167 0.79 -18.33 8.61
C LEU A 167 2.22 -17.81 8.57
N SER A 168 3.14 -18.64 8.08
CA SER A 168 4.53 -18.24 7.80
C SER A 168 4.85 -18.53 6.34
N ILE A 169 5.36 -17.54 5.60
CA ILE A 169 5.73 -17.65 4.18
C ILE A 169 7.22 -17.36 4.05
N ASP A 170 7.98 -18.31 3.50
CA ASP A 170 9.42 -18.11 3.24
C ASP A 170 9.60 -17.33 1.93
N VAL A 171 10.11 -16.11 2.06
CA VAL A 171 10.43 -15.19 0.96
C VAL A 171 11.92 -14.93 0.84
N SER A 172 12.76 -15.75 1.46
CA SER A 172 14.22 -15.56 1.51
C SER A 172 14.93 -15.77 0.17
N LYS A 173 14.31 -16.54 -0.74
CA LYS A 173 14.91 -16.97 -2.02
C LYS A 173 14.35 -16.27 -3.24
N ILE A 174 13.42 -15.33 -3.08
CA ILE A 174 12.89 -14.56 -4.20
C ILE A 174 13.68 -13.27 -4.42
N ASP A 175 13.77 -12.84 -5.66
CA ASP A 175 14.30 -11.53 -5.98
C ASP A 175 13.34 -10.45 -5.49
N LYS A 176 13.88 -9.52 -4.69
CA LYS A 176 13.09 -8.44 -4.11
C LYS A 176 13.15 -7.22 -5.01
N ASP A 177 12.00 -6.74 -5.44
CA ASP A 177 11.91 -5.44 -6.10
C ASP A 177 12.24 -4.32 -5.12
N ALA A 178 12.87 -3.26 -5.62
CA ALA A 178 13.31 -2.14 -4.80
C ALA A 178 12.14 -1.29 -4.28
N ILE A 179 11.00 -1.33 -4.96
CA ILE A 179 9.80 -0.59 -4.61
C ILE A 179 8.83 -1.48 -3.84
N ASP A 180 8.38 -2.58 -4.46
CA ASP A 180 7.37 -3.47 -3.88
C ASP A 180 7.51 -4.89 -4.44
N THR A 181 7.60 -5.86 -3.56
CA THR A 181 7.57 -7.28 -3.94
C THR A 181 6.21 -7.85 -3.56
N ILE A 182 5.47 -8.38 -4.53
CA ILE A 182 4.09 -8.80 -4.32
C ILE A 182 4.00 -10.32 -4.24
N ILE A 183 3.43 -10.81 -3.14
CA ILE A 183 3.13 -12.22 -2.91
C ILE A 183 1.62 -12.41 -3.10
N ARG A 184 1.25 -13.31 -4.00
CA ARG A 184 -0.15 -13.67 -4.23
C ARG A 184 -0.52 -14.94 -3.47
N ILE A 185 -1.53 -14.85 -2.62
CA ILE A 185 -2.15 -15.98 -1.92
C ILE A 185 -3.47 -16.27 -2.62
N GLU A 186 -3.63 -17.48 -3.15
CA GLU A 186 -4.89 -17.97 -3.72
C GLU A 186 -5.68 -18.74 -2.66
N LEU A 187 -6.92 -18.30 -2.43
CA LEU A 187 -7.88 -18.99 -1.57
C LEU A 187 -8.77 -19.96 -2.37
N ARG A 188 -9.31 -20.99 -1.70
CA ARG A 188 -10.24 -21.97 -2.31
C ARG A 188 -11.64 -21.43 -2.49
#